data_7067dea42023c4d184a103208d3825b1
#
_entry.id   7067dea42023c4d184a103208d3825b1
#
_cell.length_a   1.000
_cell.length_b   1.000
_cell.length_c   1.000
_cell.angle_alpha   90.00
_cell.angle_beta   90.00
_cell.angle_gamma   90.00
#
_symmetry.space_group_name_H-M   'P 1'
#
loop_
_entity.id
_entity.type
_entity.pdbx_description
1 polymer ?
#
loop_
_entity_poly.entity_id
_entity_poly.type
_entity_poly.pdbx_seq_one_letter_code
_entity_poly.pdbx_strand_id
1 'polypeptide(L)'
;CGMGGGTGTGAAPVIAEISQDLGALTVGIVTKPFSFEGKKRMNQAVSGLDELKKHVDTLIVIPNDRLRELIDKSTPMLEAFREVDNVLHRGVQSISDLIAVSGLVNLDFADVKAIMKDRGNALIGIGVGSGENRATDAAKQAVSSPLLETSINGATDAIINVTGGA
;
A
#
# COMPACT_ATOMS: atom_id res chain seq x y z
N CYS A 1 2.83 6.62 -5.18
CA CYS A 1 3.04 8.08 -5.14
C CYS A 1 2.05 8.76 -4.20
N GLY A 2 2.33 10.02 -3.79
CA GLY A 2 1.38 10.85 -3.03
C GLY A 2 0.33 11.49 -3.93
N MET A 3 -0.94 11.42 -3.55
CA MET A 3 -2.05 12.06 -4.23
C MET A 3 -2.38 13.41 -3.58
N GLY A 4 -2.98 14.32 -4.34
CA GLY A 4 -3.37 15.67 -3.88
C GLY A 4 -2.43 16.79 -4.33
N GLY A 5 -1.24 16.45 -4.81
CA GLY A 5 -0.35 17.38 -5.51
C GLY A 5 -0.59 17.39 -7.02
N GLY A 6 0.18 18.17 -7.77
CA GLY A 6 0.09 18.23 -9.23
C GLY A 6 0.64 16.99 -9.92
N THR A 7 1.87 16.60 -9.55
CA THR A 7 2.63 15.55 -10.24
C THR A 7 2.00 14.16 -10.04
N GLY A 8 1.85 13.70 -8.79
CA GLY A 8 1.31 12.37 -8.53
C GLY A 8 -0.13 12.22 -9.01
N THR A 9 -0.97 13.21 -8.71
CA THR A 9 -2.40 13.20 -9.08
C THR A 9 -2.62 13.19 -10.59
N GLY A 10 -1.80 13.96 -11.34
CA GLY A 10 -1.95 14.07 -12.79
C GLY A 10 -1.23 12.97 -13.57
N ALA A 11 -0.03 12.58 -13.15
CA ALA A 11 0.79 11.63 -13.92
C ALA A 11 0.43 10.15 -13.64
N ALA A 12 0.04 9.81 -12.42
CA ALA A 12 -0.20 8.40 -12.08
C ALA A 12 -1.32 7.75 -12.91
N PRO A 13 -2.49 8.37 -13.15
CA PRO A 13 -3.51 7.77 -14.02
C PRO A 13 -3.01 7.53 -15.45
N VAL A 14 -2.30 8.51 -16.03
CA VAL A 14 -1.76 8.40 -17.40
C VAL A 14 -0.73 7.26 -17.51
N ILE A 15 0.17 7.16 -16.53
CA ILE A 15 1.16 6.07 -16.50
C ILE A 15 0.45 4.71 -16.36
N ALA A 16 -0.57 4.66 -15.51
CA ALA A 16 -1.36 3.43 -15.32
C ALA A 16 -2.09 3.01 -16.59
N GLU A 17 -2.71 3.95 -17.30
CA GLU A 17 -3.36 3.71 -18.61
C GLU A 17 -2.37 3.12 -19.61
N ILE A 18 -1.21 3.75 -19.79
CA ILE A 18 -0.16 3.24 -20.69
C ILE A 18 0.30 1.83 -20.27
N SER A 19 0.45 1.58 -18.98
CA SER A 19 0.85 0.27 -18.47
C SER A 19 -0.19 -0.81 -18.78
N GLN A 20 -1.47 -0.46 -18.65
CA GLN A 20 -2.60 -1.33 -18.96
C GLN A 20 -2.66 -1.63 -20.45
N ASP A 21 -2.47 -0.62 -21.31
CA ASP A 21 -2.43 -0.77 -22.77
C ASP A 21 -1.30 -1.70 -23.23
N LEU A 22 -0.19 -1.70 -22.51
CA LEU A 22 0.93 -2.63 -22.72
C LEU A 22 0.68 -4.05 -22.18
N GLY A 23 -0.47 -4.30 -21.55
CA GLY A 23 -0.84 -5.60 -20.98
C GLY A 23 -0.10 -5.95 -19.68
N ALA A 24 0.55 -4.98 -19.04
CA ALA A 24 1.22 -5.18 -17.77
C ALA A 24 0.21 -5.27 -16.62
N LEU A 25 0.49 -6.12 -15.61
CA LEU A 25 -0.22 -6.08 -14.33
C LEU A 25 0.09 -4.75 -13.66
N THR A 26 -0.93 -3.92 -13.47
CA THR A 26 -0.78 -2.56 -12.96
C THR A 26 -1.33 -2.44 -11.55
N VAL A 27 -0.43 -2.25 -10.59
CA VAL A 27 -0.76 -2.07 -9.16
C VAL A 27 -0.47 -0.64 -8.73
N GLY A 28 -1.49 0.07 -8.29
CA GLY A 28 -1.36 1.42 -7.75
C GLY A 28 -1.15 1.39 -6.23
N ILE A 29 -0.05 2.01 -5.74
CA ILE A 29 0.17 2.23 -4.31
C ILE A 29 0.30 3.73 -4.09
N VAL A 30 -0.65 4.30 -3.36
CA VAL A 30 -0.77 5.75 -3.22
C VAL A 30 -1.15 6.16 -1.80
N THR A 31 -0.81 7.40 -1.45
CA THR A 31 -1.21 7.98 -0.17
C THR A 31 -2.21 9.11 -0.36
N LYS A 32 -3.16 9.21 0.59
CA LYS A 32 -4.02 10.40 0.75
C LYS A 32 -3.31 11.42 1.63
N PRO A 33 -3.44 12.73 1.34
CA PRO A 33 -2.80 13.77 2.15
C PRO A 33 -3.30 13.75 3.59
N PHE A 34 -2.51 14.34 4.48
CA PHE A 34 -2.96 14.60 5.85
C PHE A 34 -4.12 15.59 5.86
N SER A 35 -5.01 15.46 6.82
CA SER A 35 -6.16 16.37 6.97
C SER A 35 -5.74 17.84 7.19
N PHE A 36 -4.61 18.08 7.83
CA PHE A 36 -4.07 19.44 8.01
C PHE A 36 -3.54 20.11 6.73
N GLU A 37 -3.32 19.34 5.65
CA GLU A 37 -2.90 19.89 4.35
C GLU A 37 -4.04 20.62 3.62
N GLY A 38 -5.25 20.48 4.11
CA GLY A 38 -6.42 21.24 3.70
C GLY A 38 -7.35 20.53 2.71
N LYS A 39 -8.61 20.96 2.73
CA LYS A 39 -9.70 20.35 1.94
C LYS A 39 -9.45 20.34 0.44
N LYS A 40 -8.83 21.41 -0.09
CA LYS A 40 -8.52 21.51 -1.52
C LYS A 40 -7.62 20.36 -1.97
N ARG A 41 -6.57 20.08 -1.19
CA ARG A 41 -5.61 19.02 -1.48
C ARG A 41 -6.25 17.64 -1.37
N MET A 42 -7.10 17.43 -0.36
CA MET A 42 -7.87 16.20 -0.20
C MET A 42 -8.84 15.98 -1.38
N ASN A 43 -9.56 16.99 -1.82
CA ASN A 43 -10.47 16.88 -2.96
C ASN A 43 -9.74 16.54 -4.25
N GLN A 44 -8.56 17.14 -4.48
CA GLN A 44 -7.71 16.80 -5.62
C GLN A 44 -7.22 15.34 -5.54
N ALA A 45 -6.86 14.87 -4.33
CA ALA A 45 -6.46 13.48 -4.12
C ALA A 45 -7.61 12.51 -4.45
N VAL A 46 -8.82 12.78 -3.98
CA VAL A 46 -9.99 11.95 -4.25
C VAL A 46 -10.29 11.88 -5.76
N SER A 47 -10.31 13.03 -6.44
CA SER A 47 -10.54 13.08 -7.89
C SER A 47 -9.47 12.29 -8.67
N GLY A 48 -8.19 12.40 -8.27
CA GLY A 48 -7.10 11.64 -8.91
C GLY A 48 -7.16 10.14 -8.61
N LEU A 49 -7.64 9.76 -7.41
CA LEU A 49 -7.86 8.36 -7.05
C LEU A 49 -8.98 7.73 -7.89
N ASP A 50 -10.08 8.46 -8.08
CA ASP A 50 -11.20 8.00 -8.92
C ASP A 50 -10.78 7.79 -10.37
N GLU A 51 -9.87 8.63 -10.88
CA GLU A 51 -9.30 8.46 -12.21
C GLU A 51 -8.31 7.29 -12.26
N LEU A 52 -7.36 7.22 -11.32
CA LEU A 52 -6.37 6.15 -11.25
C LEU A 52 -7.02 4.76 -11.15
N LYS A 53 -8.11 4.65 -10.39
CA LYS A 53 -8.85 3.40 -10.20
C LYS A 53 -9.36 2.78 -11.49
N LYS A 54 -9.57 3.57 -12.53
CA LYS A 54 -10.05 3.06 -13.84
C LYS A 54 -8.95 2.34 -14.63
N HIS A 55 -7.68 2.61 -14.29
CA HIS A 55 -6.51 2.19 -15.06
C HIS A 55 -5.55 1.27 -14.27
N VAL A 56 -5.97 0.78 -13.11
CA VAL A 56 -5.18 -0.18 -12.32
C VAL A 56 -5.98 -1.46 -12.07
N ASP A 57 -5.29 -2.60 -12.05
CA ASP A 57 -5.87 -3.89 -11.66
C ASP A 57 -6.14 -3.93 -10.15
N THR A 58 -5.24 -3.36 -9.37
CA THR A 58 -5.32 -3.30 -7.90
C THR A 58 -4.85 -1.94 -7.41
N LEU A 59 -5.61 -1.34 -6.50
CA LEU A 59 -5.31 -0.06 -5.88
C LEU A 59 -5.17 -0.21 -4.36
N ILE A 60 -3.99 0.13 -3.84
CA ILE A 60 -3.72 0.22 -2.41
C ILE A 60 -3.66 1.70 -2.02
N VAL A 61 -4.57 2.12 -1.16
CA VAL A 61 -4.66 3.50 -0.68
C VAL A 61 -4.27 3.55 0.80
N ILE A 62 -3.29 4.39 1.12
CA ILE A 62 -2.79 4.57 2.48
C ILE A 62 -3.16 5.99 2.94
N PRO A 63 -4.10 6.15 3.90
CA PRO A 63 -4.40 7.46 4.45
C PRO A 63 -3.29 7.94 5.38
N ASN A 64 -2.67 9.09 5.08
CA ASN A 64 -1.59 9.63 5.91
C ASN A 64 -2.03 9.88 7.37
N ASP A 65 -3.30 10.23 7.60
CA ASP A 65 -3.83 10.42 8.95
C ASP A 65 -3.73 9.17 9.82
N ARG A 66 -3.78 7.98 9.23
CA ARG A 66 -3.58 6.71 9.94
C ARG A 66 -2.14 6.52 10.40
N LEU A 67 -1.17 7.05 9.64
CA LEU A 67 0.24 7.01 10.05
C LEU A 67 0.51 7.84 11.31
N ARG A 68 -0.30 8.86 11.58
CA ARG A 68 -0.21 9.64 12.81
C ARG A 68 -0.50 8.82 14.08
N GLU A 69 -1.19 7.70 13.94
CA GLU A 69 -1.44 6.78 15.06
C GLU A 69 -0.20 5.94 15.40
N LEU A 70 0.75 5.82 14.45
CA LEU A 70 2.02 5.08 14.60
C LEU A 70 3.17 5.93 15.09
N ILE A 71 3.06 7.27 15.02
CA ILE A 71 4.11 8.20 15.38
C ILE A 71 3.73 8.98 16.64
N ASP A 72 4.72 9.35 17.43
CA ASP A 72 4.50 10.15 18.63
C ASP A 72 3.95 11.54 18.28
N LYS A 73 3.10 12.08 19.17
CA LYS A 73 2.52 13.43 18.99
C LYS A 73 3.56 14.55 18.94
N SER A 74 4.75 14.30 19.44
CA SER A 74 5.89 15.20 19.41
C SER A 74 6.76 15.09 18.15
N THR A 75 6.44 14.15 17.25
CA THR A 75 7.21 13.91 16.02
C THR A 75 7.16 15.13 15.09
N PRO A 76 8.31 15.65 14.64
CA PRO A 76 8.36 16.74 13.69
C PRO A 76 7.66 16.38 12.37
N MET A 77 7.03 17.39 11.73
CA MET A 77 6.30 17.19 10.47
C MET A 77 7.16 16.52 9.37
N LEU A 78 8.45 16.86 9.32
CA LEU A 78 9.36 16.27 8.34
C LEU A 78 9.52 14.75 8.53
N GLU A 79 9.55 14.29 9.77
CA GLU A 79 9.61 12.85 10.08
C GLU A 79 8.30 12.15 9.75
N ALA A 80 7.15 12.82 9.98
CA ALA A 80 5.86 12.28 9.56
C ALA A 80 5.81 12.02 8.04
N PHE A 81 6.34 12.93 7.23
CA PHE A 81 6.44 12.71 5.78
C PHE A 81 7.44 11.60 5.41
N ARG A 82 8.54 11.45 6.15
CA ARG A 82 9.47 10.32 5.94
C ARG A 82 8.81 8.98 6.23
N GLU A 83 7.96 8.90 7.25
CA GLU A 83 7.21 7.68 7.51
C GLU A 83 6.21 7.35 6.40
N VAL A 84 5.58 8.36 5.79
CA VAL A 84 4.76 8.16 4.57
C VAL A 84 5.59 7.55 3.45
N ASP A 85 6.78 8.09 3.19
CA ASP A 85 7.69 7.58 2.17
C ASP A 85 8.14 6.14 2.49
N ASN A 86 8.47 5.85 3.75
CA ASN A 86 8.84 4.52 4.20
C ASN A 86 7.73 3.49 3.99
N VAL A 87 6.48 3.86 4.27
CA VAL A 87 5.33 2.96 4.07
C VAL A 87 5.07 2.70 2.59
N LEU A 88 5.16 3.73 1.75
CA LEU A 88 5.08 3.56 0.29
C LEU A 88 6.20 2.65 -0.23
N HIS A 89 7.43 2.87 0.22
CA HIS A 89 8.57 2.05 -0.15
C HIS A 89 8.36 0.58 0.25
N ARG A 90 7.97 0.32 1.50
CA ARG A 90 7.66 -1.04 1.98
C ARG A 90 6.51 -1.68 1.19
N GLY A 91 5.49 -0.91 0.85
CA GLY A 91 4.37 -1.39 0.05
C GLY A 91 4.81 -1.86 -1.35
N VAL A 92 5.63 -1.07 -2.03
CA VAL A 92 6.20 -1.44 -3.33
C VAL A 92 7.16 -2.61 -3.21
N GLN A 93 8.06 -2.56 -2.22
CA GLN A 93 9.06 -3.59 -1.99
C GLN A 93 8.43 -4.94 -1.68
N SER A 94 7.40 -5.00 -0.83
CA SER A 94 6.75 -6.26 -0.47
C SER A 94 6.15 -6.98 -1.69
N ILE A 95 5.60 -6.26 -2.65
CA ILE A 95 5.09 -6.86 -3.89
C ILE A 95 6.24 -7.26 -4.82
N SER A 96 7.26 -6.40 -4.93
CA SER A 96 8.44 -6.68 -5.77
C SER A 96 9.22 -7.90 -5.25
N ASP A 97 9.40 -8.00 -3.94
CA ASP A 97 10.14 -9.10 -3.30
C ASP A 97 9.45 -10.46 -3.49
N LEU A 98 8.11 -10.49 -3.53
CA LEU A 98 7.35 -11.71 -3.84
C LEU A 98 7.74 -12.33 -5.19
N ILE A 99 8.13 -11.49 -6.14
CA ILE A 99 8.45 -11.90 -7.51
C ILE A 99 9.96 -12.09 -7.68
N ALA A 100 10.77 -11.21 -7.07
CA ALA A 100 12.20 -11.11 -7.32
C ALA A 100 13.06 -11.90 -6.35
N VAL A 101 12.58 -12.17 -5.13
CA VAL A 101 13.37 -12.81 -4.07
C VAL A 101 12.93 -14.26 -3.89
N SER A 102 13.88 -15.19 -4.10
CA SER A 102 13.64 -16.61 -3.85
C SER A 102 13.59 -16.92 -2.36
N GLY A 103 12.52 -17.55 -1.90
CA GLY A 103 12.31 -18.02 -0.53
C GLY A 103 12.23 -19.54 -0.44
N LEU A 104 11.87 -20.05 0.74
CA LEU A 104 11.58 -21.48 0.96
C LEU A 104 10.34 -21.94 0.17
N VAL A 105 9.34 -21.07 0.09
CA VAL A 105 8.14 -21.22 -0.75
C VAL A 105 8.11 -20.04 -1.69
N ASN A 106 8.06 -20.30 -2.97
CA ASN A 106 8.05 -19.26 -4.00
C ASN A 106 6.66 -19.17 -4.64
N LEU A 107 6.19 -17.94 -4.82
CA LEU A 107 5.06 -17.64 -5.69
C LEU A 107 5.62 -17.31 -7.07
N ASP A 108 5.02 -17.84 -8.12
CA ASP A 108 5.34 -17.37 -9.46
C ASP A 108 4.54 -16.12 -9.82
N PHE A 109 4.93 -15.45 -10.89
CA PHE A 109 4.23 -14.26 -11.35
C PHE A 109 2.78 -14.54 -11.74
N ALA A 110 2.46 -15.76 -12.19
CA ALA A 110 1.10 -16.14 -12.57
C ALA A 110 0.18 -16.18 -11.35
N ASP A 111 0.67 -16.66 -10.20
CA ASP A 111 -0.07 -16.68 -8.93
C ASP A 111 -0.37 -15.25 -8.45
N VAL A 112 0.64 -14.37 -8.45
CA VAL A 112 0.48 -12.96 -8.08
C VAL A 112 -0.52 -12.28 -9.01
N LYS A 113 -0.41 -12.52 -10.32
CA LYS A 113 -1.34 -11.97 -11.32
C LYS A 113 -2.76 -12.45 -11.11
N ALA A 114 -2.97 -13.74 -10.80
CA ALA A 114 -4.30 -14.29 -10.55
C ALA A 114 -5.02 -13.65 -9.36
N ILE A 115 -4.25 -13.28 -8.33
CA ILE A 115 -4.78 -12.65 -7.11
C ILE A 115 -4.98 -11.14 -7.28
N MET A 116 -4.14 -10.45 -8.08
CA MET A 116 -4.14 -8.99 -8.17
C MET A 116 -4.85 -8.44 -9.40
N LYS A 117 -5.08 -9.24 -10.44
CA LYS A 117 -5.68 -8.75 -11.68
C LYS A 117 -7.17 -8.46 -11.49
N ASP A 118 -7.62 -7.27 -11.87
CA ASP A 118 -9.02 -6.82 -11.85
C ASP A 118 -9.70 -6.92 -10.47
N ARG A 119 -8.94 -6.72 -9.37
CA ARG A 119 -9.45 -6.86 -8.00
C ARG A 119 -9.89 -5.55 -7.35
N GLY A 120 -9.54 -4.42 -7.93
CA GLY A 120 -9.92 -3.10 -7.42
C GLY A 120 -9.17 -2.71 -6.14
N ASN A 121 -9.86 -2.51 -5.03
CA ASN A 121 -9.21 -2.05 -3.80
C ASN A 121 -8.54 -3.21 -3.07
N ALA A 122 -7.31 -2.99 -2.63
CA ALA A 122 -6.58 -3.90 -1.76
C ALA A 122 -6.08 -3.17 -0.50
N LEU A 123 -5.76 -3.94 0.51
CA LEU A 123 -5.23 -3.47 1.78
C LEU A 123 -3.84 -4.06 1.99
N ILE A 124 -2.97 -3.32 2.69
CA ILE A 124 -1.65 -3.79 3.08
C ILE A 124 -1.52 -3.69 4.60
N GLY A 125 -1.10 -4.77 5.23
CA GLY A 125 -0.78 -4.82 6.65
C GLY A 125 0.63 -5.33 6.85
N ILE A 126 1.38 -4.72 7.75
CA ILE A 126 2.75 -5.09 8.08
C ILE A 126 2.81 -5.36 9.59
N GLY A 127 3.43 -6.48 9.95
CA GLY A 127 3.65 -6.83 11.34
C GLY A 127 5.06 -7.36 11.57
N VAL A 128 5.64 -7.00 12.69
CA VAL A 128 6.97 -7.45 13.13
C VAL A 128 6.84 -8.05 14.51
N GLY A 129 7.44 -9.19 14.72
CA GLY A 129 7.46 -9.88 16.01
C GLY A 129 8.85 -10.35 16.39
N SER A 130 9.12 -10.41 17.69
CA SER A 130 10.37 -10.93 18.25
C SER A 130 10.08 -11.80 19.47
N GLY A 131 11.03 -12.68 19.84
CA GLY A 131 10.87 -13.57 20.97
C GLY A 131 10.03 -14.82 20.68
N GLU A 132 9.49 -15.44 21.73
CA GLU A 132 8.83 -16.75 21.66
C GLU A 132 7.51 -16.69 20.87
N ASN A 133 6.73 -15.63 21.04
CA ASN A 133 5.43 -15.45 20.38
C ASN A 133 5.50 -14.64 19.06
N ARG A 134 6.71 -14.45 18.50
CA ARG A 134 6.98 -13.56 17.36
C ARG A 134 6.02 -13.72 16.18
N ALA A 135 5.66 -14.95 15.83
CA ALA A 135 4.78 -15.23 14.71
C ALA A 135 3.34 -14.72 14.97
N THR A 136 2.81 -15.03 16.16
CA THR A 136 1.47 -14.60 16.55
C THR A 136 1.38 -13.09 16.71
N ASP A 137 2.41 -12.47 17.26
CA ASP A 137 2.46 -11.02 17.48
C ASP A 137 2.57 -10.28 16.15
N ALA A 138 3.45 -10.74 15.24
CA ALA A 138 3.55 -10.19 13.89
C ALA A 138 2.24 -10.33 13.12
N ALA A 139 1.59 -11.50 13.17
CA ALA A 139 0.30 -11.73 12.49
C ALA A 139 -0.79 -10.80 13.04
N LYS A 140 -0.93 -10.70 14.35
CA LYS A 140 -1.89 -9.78 15.00
C LYS A 140 -1.62 -8.34 14.59
N GLN A 141 -0.36 -7.90 14.62
CA GLN A 141 0.02 -6.55 14.22
C GLN A 141 -0.30 -6.28 12.75
N ALA A 142 -0.07 -7.23 11.85
CA ALA A 142 -0.38 -7.10 10.43
C ALA A 142 -1.90 -6.94 10.18
N VAL A 143 -2.73 -7.79 10.79
CA VAL A 143 -4.20 -7.75 10.57
C VAL A 143 -4.90 -6.61 11.31
N SER A 144 -4.29 -6.07 12.36
CA SER A 144 -4.78 -4.88 13.08
C SER A 144 -4.02 -3.60 12.75
N SER A 145 -3.23 -3.63 11.66
CA SER A 145 -2.42 -2.49 11.26
C SER A 145 -3.28 -1.24 11.06
N PRO A 146 -2.93 -0.10 11.66
CA PRO A 146 -3.62 1.17 11.44
C PRO A 146 -3.51 1.66 9.99
N LEU A 147 -2.60 1.09 9.18
CA LEU A 147 -2.51 1.36 7.74
C LEU A 147 -3.73 0.88 6.95
N LEU A 148 -4.51 -0.04 7.53
CA LEU A 148 -5.73 -0.52 6.93
C LEU A 148 -6.80 0.59 6.98
N GLU A 149 -7.26 1.05 5.82
CA GLU A 149 -8.34 2.05 5.74
C GLU A 149 -9.67 1.46 6.26
N THR A 150 -9.85 0.16 6.07
CA THR A 150 -11.03 -0.60 6.47
C THR A 150 -10.62 -1.91 7.14
N SER A 151 -11.58 -2.60 7.77
CA SER A 151 -11.38 -3.94 8.30
C SER A 151 -11.07 -4.94 7.17
N ILE A 152 -10.20 -5.91 7.44
CA ILE A 152 -9.94 -7.04 6.53
C ILE A 152 -11.14 -7.99 6.41
N ASN A 153 -12.19 -7.79 7.20
CA ASN A 153 -13.39 -8.62 7.13
C ASN A 153 -14.04 -8.49 5.75
N GLY A 154 -14.28 -9.63 5.12
CA GLY A 154 -14.81 -9.69 3.76
C GLY A 154 -13.75 -9.72 2.66
N ALA A 155 -12.47 -9.76 3.00
CA ALA A 155 -11.42 -10.05 2.02
C ALA A 155 -11.62 -11.46 1.43
N THR A 156 -11.56 -11.57 0.12
CA THR A 156 -11.75 -12.83 -0.63
C THR A 156 -10.43 -13.53 -0.89
N ASP A 157 -9.36 -12.75 -1.05
CA ASP A 157 -8.03 -13.24 -1.39
C ASP A 157 -6.99 -12.56 -0.50
N ALA A 158 -5.91 -13.25 -0.20
CA ALA A 158 -4.79 -12.70 0.55
C ALA A 158 -3.47 -13.26 0.05
N ILE A 159 -2.47 -12.38 -0.01
CA ILE A 159 -1.07 -12.76 -0.20
C ILE A 159 -0.37 -12.55 1.14
N ILE A 160 0.30 -13.58 1.62
CA ILE A 160 1.01 -13.54 2.90
C ILE A 160 2.49 -13.79 2.62
N ASN A 161 3.31 -12.82 2.99
CA ASN A 161 4.76 -12.95 2.98
C ASN A 161 5.29 -13.04 4.41
N VAL A 162 6.02 -14.09 4.70
CA VAL A 162 6.63 -14.32 6.01
C VAL A 162 8.13 -14.41 5.84
N THR A 163 8.85 -13.48 6.45
CA THR A 163 10.31 -13.45 6.45
C THR A 163 10.79 -13.62 7.88
N GLY A 164 11.72 -14.53 8.10
CA GLY A 164 12.31 -14.80 9.41
C GLY A 164 13.83 -14.89 9.32
N GLY A 165 14.51 -14.45 10.38
CA GLY A 165 15.92 -14.78 10.59
C GLY A 165 16.08 -16.22 11.09
N ALA A 166 17.24 -16.79 10.84
CA ALA A 166 17.65 -18.11 11.37
C ALA A 166 17.83 -18.09 12.89
#